data_aa5529fecee6d3a7496207f7671331f8
#
_entry.id   aa5529fecee6d3a7496207f7671331f8
#
_cell.length_a   1.000
_cell.length_b   1.000
_cell.length_c   1.000
_cell.angle_alpha   90.00
_cell.angle_beta   90.00
_cell.angle_gamma   90.00
#
_symmetry.space_group_name_H-M   'P 1'
#
loop_
_entity.id
_entity.type
_entity.pdbx_description
1 polymer ?
#
loop_
_entity_poly.entity_id
_entity_poly.type
_entity_poly.pdbx_seq_one_letter_code
_entity_poly.pdbx_strand_id
1 'polypeptide(L)'
;MNNNIEMIDLSNINQNTNADSNNVEAQKTNPSNPNNISILEMYGENLSRKEYVTNPAIGRDSEIEQAIVILLTPEKSALLVGKAGVGKTAIVEGIGYRMKNGMIPNALKPYELIKVNISSLLGETKVGEGQSENRLQLLVDELKTKKNIILFIDEVHLLVNRNTTNMSIDFANMLKPGLDRGDIKMIGATTYEEYEAYILRDRAFLRRFLKVDLAETDEDQCKKILLGTYPKYEKRTGVKLEYTDYLKEKIFRFIVQMTDEYKRIYEIGNRYPDVALTIVMSAFSLASYENSPVVTMKHFYKAICRTKVVYEDAKIKEIARFKELFKDILAEENVDLNDM
;
A
#
# COMPACT_ATOMS: atom_id res chain seq x y z
N MET A 1 -18.60 69.83 13.18
CA MET A 1 -17.41 69.83 12.29
C MET A 1 -17.55 68.67 11.39
N ASN A 2 -17.85 68.91 10.15
CA ASN A 2 -18.17 67.97 9.10
C ASN A 2 -16.93 67.33 8.55
N ASN A 3 -16.94 66.03 8.31
CA ASN A 3 -16.01 65.40 7.39
C ASN A 3 -16.82 64.56 6.39
N ASN A 4 -16.87 65.07 5.18
CA ASN A 4 -17.31 64.36 3.98
C ASN A 4 -16.25 63.40 3.56
N ILE A 5 -16.66 62.17 3.22
CA ILE A 5 -15.85 61.21 2.48
C ILE A 5 -16.47 61.09 1.10
N GLU A 6 -15.75 61.56 0.09
CA GLU A 6 -16.08 61.42 -1.32
C GLU A 6 -15.91 59.99 -1.79
N MET A 7 -16.92 59.50 -2.51
CA MET A 7 -16.86 58.25 -3.27
C MET A 7 -16.16 58.52 -4.61
N ILE A 8 -15.13 57.73 -4.91
CA ILE A 8 -14.47 57.74 -6.21
C ILE A 8 -15.12 56.72 -7.12
N ASP A 9 -15.69 57.22 -8.20
CA ASP A 9 -16.27 56.45 -9.32
C ASP A 9 -15.13 55.92 -10.22
N LEU A 10 -15.03 54.59 -10.40
CA LEU A 10 -14.09 53.91 -11.28
C LEU A 10 -14.78 53.31 -12.50
N SER A 11 -15.45 54.13 -13.29
CA SER A 11 -15.86 53.74 -14.64
C SER A 11 -15.07 54.58 -15.65
N ASN A 12 -14.03 53.98 -16.20
CA ASN A 12 -13.35 54.29 -17.46
C ASN A 12 -11.82 54.23 -17.38
N ILE A 13 -11.25 53.09 -17.71
CA ILE A 13 -10.01 53.04 -18.50
C ILE A 13 -10.08 51.80 -19.38
N ASN A 14 -10.35 52.04 -20.64
CA ASN A 14 -10.21 51.06 -21.71
C ASN A 14 -9.01 51.47 -22.58
N GLN A 15 -8.29 50.48 -23.06
CA GLN A 15 -7.48 50.43 -24.28
C GLN A 15 -5.97 50.18 -24.15
N ASN A 16 -5.68 49.01 -24.70
CA ASN A 16 -4.49 48.62 -25.51
C ASN A 16 -3.11 48.48 -24.87
N THR A 17 -2.66 47.22 -24.79
CA THR A 17 -1.46 46.82 -25.54
C THR A 17 -1.44 45.28 -25.68
N ASN A 18 -1.26 44.82 -26.94
CA ASN A 18 -0.93 43.42 -27.32
C ASN A 18 0.49 43.08 -26.92
N ALA A 19 0.71 41.91 -26.35
CA ALA A 19 1.94 41.16 -26.51
C ALA A 19 1.73 39.68 -26.10
N ASP A 20 2.19 38.82 -26.94
CA ASP A 20 2.17 37.37 -26.90
C ASP A 20 2.51 36.71 -25.56
N SER A 21 1.74 35.72 -25.15
CA SER A 21 2.22 34.68 -24.25
C SER A 21 1.41 33.40 -24.43
N ASN A 22 2.13 32.36 -24.68
CA ASN A 22 1.78 30.99 -24.95
C ASN A 22 0.67 30.44 -24.05
N ASN A 23 -0.38 29.96 -24.68
CA ASN A 23 -1.44 29.14 -24.11
C ASN A 23 -0.85 27.81 -23.60
N VAL A 24 -0.80 27.65 -22.29
CA VAL A 24 -0.88 26.36 -21.63
C VAL A 24 -2.38 26.18 -21.31
N GLU A 25 -3.08 25.53 -22.20
CA GLU A 25 -4.45 25.07 -21.96
C GLU A 25 -4.44 24.04 -20.82
N ALA A 26 -4.73 24.49 -19.62
CA ALA A 26 -5.27 23.63 -18.60
C ALA A 26 -6.65 23.16 -19.12
N GLN A 27 -6.73 21.92 -19.56
CA GLN A 27 -7.99 21.27 -19.89
C GLN A 27 -8.90 21.32 -18.67
N LYS A 28 -9.80 22.33 -18.66
CA LYS A 28 -10.98 22.31 -17.83
C LYS A 28 -11.83 21.15 -18.30
N THR A 29 -11.81 20.05 -17.54
CA THR A 29 -12.80 18.99 -17.67
C THR A 29 -14.18 19.63 -17.50
N ASN A 30 -14.96 19.60 -18.56
CA ASN A 30 -16.37 19.97 -18.53
C ASN A 30 -17.09 19.18 -17.43
N PRO A 31 -17.94 19.79 -16.62
CA PRO A 31 -18.84 19.05 -15.75
C PRO A 31 -19.92 18.40 -16.62
N SER A 32 -19.60 17.24 -17.16
CA SER A 32 -20.53 16.43 -17.90
C SER A 32 -21.45 15.70 -16.92
N ASN A 33 -22.74 16.00 -17.02
CA ASN A 33 -23.87 15.24 -16.54
C ASN A 33 -23.90 14.89 -15.03
N PRO A 34 -24.81 15.43 -14.22
CA PRO A 34 -24.90 15.19 -12.77
C PRO A 34 -25.13 13.71 -12.37
N ASN A 35 -25.29 12.81 -13.34
CA ASN A 35 -25.53 11.39 -13.13
C ASN A 35 -24.31 10.49 -13.37
N ASN A 36 -23.12 11.01 -13.61
CA ASN A 36 -21.93 10.17 -13.88
C ASN A 36 -21.05 10.06 -12.62
N ILE A 37 -21.46 9.21 -11.68
CA ILE A 37 -20.70 8.92 -10.46
C ILE A 37 -19.55 7.99 -10.84
N SER A 38 -18.30 8.44 -10.70
CA SER A 38 -17.12 7.60 -10.87
C SER A 38 -16.87 6.79 -9.59
N ILE A 39 -17.06 5.50 -9.66
CA ILE A 39 -16.77 4.55 -8.57
C ILE A 39 -15.27 4.47 -8.30
N LEU A 40 -14.46 4.53 -9.36
CA LEU A 40 -12.98 4.54 -9.23
C LEU A 40 -12.47 5.77 -8.50
N GLU A 41 -13.11 6.94 -8.66
CA GLU A 41 -12.73 8.16 -7.94
C GLU A 41 -13.21 8.15 -6.48
N MET A 42 -14.39 7.56 -6.22
CA MET A 42 -14.97 7.54 -4.87
C MET A 42 -14.38 6.45 -3.96
N TYR A 43 -14.06 5.29 -4.52
CA TYR A 43 -13.67 4.09 -3.76
C TYR A 43 -12.31 3.54 -4.15
N GLY A 44 -11.64 4.13 -5.15
CA GLY A 44 -10.32 3.72 -5.62
C GLY A 44 -9.20 4.59 -5.07
N GLU A 45 -8.05 3.99 -4.79
CA GLU A 45 -6.79 4.67 -4.51
C GLU A 45 -5.89 4.57 -5.74
N ASN A 46 -5.57 5.68 -6.38
CA ASN A 46 -4.68 5.69 -7.55
C ASN A 46 -3.22 5.58 -7.12
N LEU A 47 -2.67 4.38 -7.21
CA LEU A 47 -1.30 4.08 -6.81
C LEU A 47 -0.25 4.68 -7.76
N SER A 48 -0.58 4.90 -9.04
CA SER A 48 0.33 5.51 -10.00
C SER A 48 0.48 7.03 -9.82
N ARG A 49 -0.42 7.66 -9.05
CA ARG A 49 -0.35 9.09 -8.69
C ARG A 49 -0.01 9.33 -7.21
N LYS A 50 0.03 8.27 -6.40
CA LYS A 50 0.33 8.36 -4.96
C LYS A 50 1.72 8.94 -4.70
N GLU A 51 1.84 9.72 -3.62
CA GLU A 51 3.14 10.18 -3.13
C GLU A 51 3.81 9.10 -2.26
N TYR A 52 5.01 8.71 -2.66
CA TYR A 52 5.81 7.71 -1.96
C TYR A 52 7.00 8.38 -1.24
N VAL A 53 7.22 8.05 0.02
CA VAL A 53 8.38 8.51 0.79
C VAL A 53 9.64 7.78 0.36
N THR A 54 9.52 6.47 0.16
CA THR A 54 10.58 5.56 -0.30
C THR A 54 9.98 4.52 -1.23
N ASN A 55 10.81 3.77 -1.95
CA ASN A 55 10.34 2.61 -2.70
C ASN A 55 9.62 1.63 -1.75
N PRO A 56 8.34 1.31 -1.97
CA PRO A 56 7.59 0.41 -1.08
C PRO A 56 7.99 -1.07 -1.21
N ALA A 57 8.61 -1.47 -2.32
CA ALA A 57 8.89 -2.87 -2.65
C ALA A 57 10.40 -3.14 -2.74
N ILE A 58 11.12 -2.93 -1.64
CA ILE A 58 12.56 -3.12 -1.55
C ILE A 58 12.88 -4.61 -1.72
N GLY A 59 13.79 -4.93 -2.67
CA GLY A 59 14.25 -6.30 -2.91
C GLY A 59 13.20 -7.23 -3.53
N ARG A 60 12.15 -6.67 -4.16
CA ARG A 60 11.10 -7.42 -4.87
C ARG A 60 11.10 -7.17 -6.38
N ASP A 61 12.27 -6.84 -6.93
CA ASP A 61 12.41 -6.46 -8.34
C ASP A 61 12.01 -7.59 -9.28
N SER A 62 12.34 -8.84 -8.95
CA SER A 62 11.99 -10.03 -9.73
C SER A 62 10.47 -10.25 -9.80
N GLU A 63 9.79 -10.18 -8.66
CA GLU A 63 8.33 -10.37 -8.60
C GLU A 63 7.57 -9.23 -9.28
N ILE A 64 8.09 -8.00 -9.15
CA ILE A 64 7.56 -6.85 -9.91
C ILE A 64 7.73 -7.05 -11.40
N GLU A 65 8.91 -7.48 -11.86
CA GLU A 65 9.18 -7.75 -13.27
C GLU A 65 8.24 -8.83 -13.81
N GLN A 66 8.08 -9.94 -13.10
CA GLN A 66 7.13 -11.00 -13.46
C GLN A 66 5.71 -10.46 -13.60
N ALA A 67 5.24 -9.68 -12.62
CA ALA A 67 3.89 -9.08 -12.68
C ALA A 67 3.75 -8.13 -13.88
N ILE A 68 4.75 -7.31 -14.18
CA ILE A 68 4.76 -6.41 -15.32
C ILE A 68 4.72 -7.20 -16.64
N VAL A 69 5.53 -8.26 -16.77
CA VAL A 69 5.54 -9.11 -17.98
C VAL A 69 4.17 -9.75 -18.20
N ILE A 70 3.52 -10.22 -17.12
CA ILE A 70 2.16 -10.75 -17.21
C ILE A 70 1.17 -9.68 -17.68
N LEU A 71 1.26 -8.45 -17.15
CA LEU A 71 0.38 -7.35 -17.57
C LEU A 71 0.61 -6.92 -19.03
N LEU A 72 1.80 -7.14 -19.59
CA LEU A 72 2.10 -6.94 -21.00
C LEU A 72 1.52 -8.05 -21.88
N THR A 73 1.30 -9.24 -21.32
CA THR A 73 0.74 -10.37 -22.05
C THR A 73 -0.74 -10.09 -22.38
N PRO A 74 -1.18 -10.22 -23.65
CA PRO A 74 -2.57 -10.06 -24.02
C PRO A 74 -3.51 -10.97 -23.19
N GLU A 75 -4.66 -10.43 -22.80
CA GLU A 75 -5.72 -11.16 -22.09
C GLU A 75 -5.28 -11.81 -20.76
N LYS A 76 -4.13 -11.45 -20.22
CA LYS A 76 -3.63 -11.95 -18.95
C LYS A 76 -3.59 -10.87 -17.88
N SER A 77 -3.87 -11.30 -16.66
CA SER A 77 -3.82 -10.56 -15.40
C SER A 77 -2.89 -11.26 -14.43
N ALA A 78 -2.28 -10.53 -13.51
CA ALA A 78 -1.35 -11.09 -12.53
C ALA A 78 -2.10 -11.53 -11.27
N LEU A 79 -1.70 -12.65 -10.68
CA LEU A 79 -2.20 -13.13 -9.40
C LEU A 79 -1.03 -13.33 -8.44
N LEU A 80 -0.91 -12.44 -7.46
CA LEU A 80 0.09 -12.52 -6.41
C LEU A 80 -0.37 -13.50 -5.33
N VAL A 81 0.38 -14.58 -5.14
CA VAL A 81 0.05 -15.62 -4.15
C VAL A 81 1.18 -15.75 -3.15
N GLY A 82 0.88 -15.67 -1.87
CA GLY A 82 1.89 -15.78 -0.80
C GLY A 82 1.26 -15.67 0.57
N LYS A 83 1.96 -16.13 1.61
CA LYS A 83 1.50 -16.07 3.00
C LYS A 83 1.13 -14.64 3.42
N ALA A 84 0.33 -14.51 4.48
CA ALA A 84 0.05 -13.21 5.06
C ALA A 84 1.35 -12.51 5.51
N GLY A 85 1.45 -11.19 5.32
CA GLY A 85 2.60 -10.40 5.75
C GLY A 85 3.86 -10.46 4.87
N VAL A 86 3.88 -11.24 3.75
CA VAL A 86 5.06 -11.33 2.86
C VAL A 86 5.26 -10.13 1.93
N GLY A 87 4.31 -9.18 1.89
CA GLY A 87 4.44 -7.96 1.12
C GLY A 87 3.74 -7.93 -0.24
N LYS A 88 2.66 -8.70 -0.44
CA LYS A 88 1.86 -8.67 -1.69
C LYS A 88 1.44 -7.26 -2.09
N THR A 89 0.83 -6.53 -1.18
CA THR A 89 0.40 -5.13 -1.40
C THR A 89 1.59 -4.20 -1.66
N ALA A 90 2.74 -4.44 -1.00
CA ALA A 90 3.95 -3.66 -1.23
C ALA A 90 4.48 -3.80 -2.67
N ILE A 91 4.39 -5.00 -3.28
CA ILE A 91 4.76 -5.21 -4.69
C ILE A 91 3.88 -4.37 -5.62
N VAL A 92 2.57 -4.33 -5.37
CA VAL A 92 1.64 -3.53 -6.20
C VAL A 92 1.91 -2.03 -6.02
N GLU A 93 2.16 -1.58 -4.80
CA GLU A 93 2.62 -0.21 -4.55
C GLU A 93 3.97 0.06 -5.22
N GLY A 94 4.87 -0.93 -5.30
CA GLY A 94 6.14 -0.84 -6.04
C GLY A 94 5.94 -0.68 -7.55
N ILE A 95 4.95 -1.35 -8.14
CA ILE A 95 4.55 -1.12 -9.52
C ILE A 95 4.03 0.32 -9.68
N GLY A 96 3.14 0.79 -8.80
CA GLY A 96 2.65 2.17 -8.79
C GLY A 96 3.77 3.20 -8.66
N TYR A 97 4.75 2.95 -7.78
CA TYR A 97 5.96 3.75 -7.64
C TYR A 97 6.78 3.82 -8.93
N ARG A 98 6.97 2.68 -9.62
CA ARG A 98 7.67 2.63 -10.92
C ARG A 98 6.88 3.36 -12.01
N MET A 99 5.55 3.23 -12.04
CA MET A 99 4.68 3.97 -12.96
C MET A 99 4.84 5.48 -12.76
N LYS A 100 4.73 5.97 -11.53
CA LYS A 100 4.89 7.38 -11.18
C LYS A 100 6.24 7.95 -11.61
N ASN A 101 7.31 7.19 -11.47
CA ASN A 101 8.67 7.61 -11.79
C ASN A 101 9.08 7.30 -13.25
N GLY A 102 8.15 6.86 -14.10
CA GLY A 102 8.42 6.53 -15.49
C GLY A 102 9.29 5.29 -15.71
N MET A 103 9.53 4.49 -14.67
CA MET A 103 10.35 3.27 -14.68
C MET A 103 9.51 2.04 -15.05
N ILE A 104 8.72 2.16 -16.13
CA ILE A 104 7.83 1.11 -16.61
C ILE A 104 7.90 1.03 -18.14
N PRO A 105 7.66 -0.15 -18.76
CA PRO A 105 7.63 -0.29 -20.21
C PRO A 105 6.64 0.68 -20.88
N ASN A 106 7.01 1.17 -22.06
CA ASN A 106 6.23 2.17 -22.80
C ASN A 106 4.76 1.76 -23.01
N ALA A 107 4.49 0.47 -23.21
CA ALA A 107 3.14 -0.04 -23.40
C ALA A 107 2.23 0.14 -22.16
N LEU A 108 2.80 0.26 -20.96
CA LEU A 108 2.06 0.47 -19.73
C LEU A 108 2.05 1.93 -19.25
N LYS A 109 2.81 2.83 -19.87
CA LYS A 109 2.82 4.27 -19.51
C LYS A 109 1.44 4.94 -19.57
N PRO A 110 0.54 4.60 -20.52
CA PRO A 110 -0.80 5.18 -20.55
C PRO A 110 -1.72 4.67 -19.43
N TYR A 111 -1.33 3.62 -18.71
CA TYR A 111 -2.18 2.98 -17.72
C TYR A 111 -2.10 3.68 -16.35
N GLU A 112 -3.22 3.63 -15.63
CA GLU A 112 -3.31 3.98 -14.22
C GLU A 112 -3.54 2.71 -13.39
N LEU A 113 -2.84 2.60 -12.27
CA LEU A 113 -2.99 1.50 -11.32
C LEU A 113 -3.87 1.95 -10.16
N ILE A 114 -5.07 1.39 -10.08
CA ILE A 114 -6.08 1.77 -9.09
C ILE A 114 -6.38 0.59 -8.17
N LYS A 115 -6.11 0.78 -6.88
CA LYS A 115 -6.47 -0.16 -5.82
C LYS A 115 -7.91 0.06 -5.41
N VAL A 116 -8.68 -1.02 -5.34
CA VAL A 116 -10.06 -1.01 -4.87
C VAL A 116 -10.26 -2.05 -3.78
N ASN A 117 -11.01 -1.68 -2.75
CA ASN A 117 -11.40 -2.61 -1.69
C ASN A 117 -12.78 -3.18 -2.00
N ILE A 118 -12.87 -4.51 -2.16
CA ILE A 118 -14.13 -5.21 -2.46
C ILE A 118 -15.17 -4.95 -1.38
N SER A 119 -14.81 -4.94 -0.10
CA SER A 119 -15.75 -4.74 0.99
C SER A 119 -16.45 -3.36 0.92
N SER A 120 -15.77 -2.31 0.43
CA SER A 120 -16.38 -0.99 0.23
C SER A 120 -17.29 -0.92 -1.00
N LEU A 121 -17.18 -1.87 -1.92
CA LEU A 121 -18.02 -1.98 -3.10
C LEU A 121 -19.28 -2.82 -2.87
N LEU A 122 -19.34 -3.57 -1.78
CA LEU A 122 -20.56 -4.29 -1.40
C LEU A 122 -21.62 -3.27 -0.95
N GLY A 123 -22.70 -3.16 -1.71
CA GLY A 123 -23.80 -2.24 -1.43
C GLY A 123 -24.21 -1.39 -2.62
N GLU A 124 -25.14 -0.49 -2.35
CA GLU A 124 -25.71 0.43 -3.34
C GLU A 124 -25.25 1.86 -3.13
N THR A 125 -25.26 2.63 -4.21
CA THR A 125 -25.01 4.07 -4.17
C THR A 125 -26.20 4.80 -4.80
N LYS A 126 -26.54 5.97 -4.30
CA LYS A 126 -27.61 6.80 -4.86
C LYS A 126 -27.15 7.40 -6.19
N VAL A 127 -27.91 7.18 -7.24
CA VAL A 127 -27.70 7.69 -8.59
C VAL A 127 -28.94 8.52 -8.95
N GLY A 128 -28.87 9.83 -8.72
CA GLY A 128 -30.02 10.73 -8.91
C GLY A 128 -31.10 10.67 -7.83
N GLU A 129 -32.23 11.36 -8.05
CA GLU A 129 -33.34 11.40 -7.11
C GLU A 129 -34.08 10.05 -7.08
N GLY A 130 -33.96 9.32 -5.97
CA GLY A 130 -34.75 8.12 -5.69
C GLY A 130 -34.27 6.81 -6.34
N GLN A 131 -33.14 6.84 -7.08
CA GLN A 131 -32.56 5.63 -7.67
C GLN A 131 -31.29 5.23 -6.91
N SER A 132 -31.13 3.92 -6.63
CA SER A 132 -29.89 3.35 -6.13
C SER A 132 -29.43 2.23 -7.05
N GLU A 133 -28.12 2.19 -7.30
CA GLU A 133 -27.49 1.19 -8.14
C GLU A 133 -26.39 0.45 -7.39
N ASN A 134 -26.18 -0.80 -7.78
CA ASN A 134 -25.12 -1.65 -7.22
C ASN A 134 -23.74 -1.09 -7.62
N ARG A 135 -22.88 -0.80 -6.64
CA ARG A 135 -21.52 -0.23 -6.87
C ARG A 135 -20.64 -1.12 -7.72
N LEU A 136 -20.78 -2.45 -7.60
CA LEU A 136 -20.01 -3.40 -8.41
C LEU A 136 -20.42 -3.32 -9.89
N GLN A 137 -21.71 -3.18 -10.17
CA GLN A 137 -22.20 -3.00 -11.54
C GLN A 137 -21.68 -1.68 -12.13
N LEU A 138 -21.78 -0.58 -11.38
CA LEU A 138 -21.26 0.73 -11.80
C LEU A 138 -19.76 0.69 -12.07
N LEU A 139 -18.97 -0.01 -11.21
CA LEU A 139 -17.54 -0.20 -11.45
C LEU A 139 -17.26 -0.93 -12.75
N VAL A 140 -17.98 -2.02 -13.02
CA VAL A 140 -17.79 -2.79 -14.26
C VAL A 140 -18.13 -1.94 -15.49
N ASP A 141 -19.20 -1.17 -15.43
CA ASP A 141 -19.60 -0.31 -16.54
C ASP A 141 -18.63 0.85 -16.75
N GLU A 142 -18.08 1.39 -15.68
CA GLU A 142 -17.00 2.38 -15.74
C GLU A 142 -15.72 1.78 -16.37
N LEU A 143 -15.33 0.57 -15.99
CA LEU A 143 -14.15 -0.13 -16.55
C LEU A 143 -14.31 -0.48 -18.03
N LYS A 144 -15.53 -0.66 -18.53
CA LYS A 144 -15.78 -0.85 -19.97
C LYS A 144 -15.56 0.43 -20.79
N THR A 145 -15.81 1.57 -20.18
CA THR A 145 -15.71 2.89 -20.84
C THR A 145 -14.34 3.52 -20.66
N LYS A 146 -13.76 3.46 -19.44
CA LYS A 146 -12.41 3.95 -19.13
C LYS A 146 -11.38 2.92 -19.58
N LYS A 147 -10.61 3.26 -20.60
CA LYS A 147 -9.45 2.44 -21.05
C LYS A 147 -8.22 2.73 -20.20
N ASN A 148 -7.22 1.84 -20.29
CA ASN A 148 -5.92 2.00 -19.65
C ASN A 148 -5.99 2.02 -18.10
N ILE A 149 -6.86 1.21 -17.53
CA ILE A 149 -6.90 0.96 -16.08
C ILE A 149 -6.35 -0.43 -15.79
N ILE A 150 -5.45 -0.51 -14.81
CA ILE A 150 -5.05 -1.74 -14.15
C ILE A 150 -5.71 -1.71 -12.78
N LEU A 151 -6.66 -2.64 -12.56
CA LEU A 151 -7.38 -2.73 -11.31
C LEU A 151 -6.62 -3.64 -10.34
N PHE A 152 -6.29 -3.14 -9.15
CA PHE A 152 -5.74 -3.96 -8.08
C PHE A 152 -6.80 -4.30 -7.05
N ILE A 153 -6.96 -5.59 -6.79
CA ILE A 153 -7.87 -6.13 -5.79
C ILE A 153 -7.08 -6.99 -4.82
N ASP A 154 -7.01 -6.55 -3.57
CA ASP A 154 -6.50 -7.37 -2.47
C ASP A 154 -7.60 -8.36 -2.04
N GLU A 155 -7.20 -9.52 -1.51
CA GLU A 155 -8.13 -10.60 -1.14
C GLU A 155 -9.07 -11.01 -2.29
N VAL A 156 -8.51 -11.13 -3.50
CA VAL A 156 -9.27 -11.41 -4.73
C VAL A 156 -10.10 -12.71 -4.67
N HIS A 157 -9.78 -13.62 -3.75
CA HIS A 157 -10.56 -14.84 -3.47
C HIS A 157 -12.00 -14.52 -3.07
N LEU A 158 -12.28 -13.34 -2.51
CA LEU A 158 -13.64 -12.89 -2.18
C LEU A 158 -14.53 -12.79 -3.43
N LEU A 159 -13.97 -12.63 -4.63
CA LEU A 159 -14.71 -12.60 -5.88
C LEU A 159 -15.22 -13.97 -6.33
N VAL A 160 -14.58 -15.05 -5.90
CA VAL A 160 -14.88 -16.43 -6.31
C VAL A 160 -15.42 -17.29 -5.17
N ASN A 161 -15.43 -16.78 -3.95
CA ASN A 161 -15.93 -17.47 -2.77
C ASN A 161 -17.46 -17.51 -2.77
N ARG A 162 -18.02 -18.67 -3.06
CA ARG A 162 -19.47 -18.90 -3.14
C ARG A 162 -20.20 -18.77 -1.78
N ASN A 163 -19.47 -18.74 -0.68
CA ASN A 163 -20.05 -18.63 0.67
C ASN A 163 -20.21 -17.16 1.13
N THR A 164 -19.59 -16.21 0.44
CA THR A 164 -19.79 -14.78 0.66
C THR A 164 -20.83 -14.30 -0.34
N THR A 165 -21.92 -13.77 0.11
CA THR A 165 -23.08 -13.20 -0.62
C THR A 165 -23.20 -13.45 -2.13
N ASN A 166 -24.38 -13.65 -2.68
CA ASN A 166 -24.62 -13.81 -4.13
C ASN A 166 -24.01 -12.69 -4.98
N MET A 167 -23.80 -11.50 -4.43
CA MET A 167 -23.19 -10.35 -5.10
C MET A 167 -21.73 -10.55 -5.54
N SER A 168 -20.90 -11.28 -4.78
CA SER A 168 -19.49 -11.48 -5.13
C SER A 168 -19.30 -12.42 -6.31
N ILE A 169 -20.17 -13.42 -6.45
CA ILE A 169 -20.18 -14.34 -7.61
C ILE A 169 -20.57 -13.61 -8.88
N ASP A 170 -21.54 -12.69 -8.77
CA ASP A 170 -21.98 -11.89 -9.91
C ASP A 170 -20.88 -10.98 -10.40
N PHE A 171 -20.10 -10.36 -9.52
CA PHE A 171 -19.00 -9.48 -9.90
C PHE A 171 -17.90 -10.20 -10.70
N ALA A 172 -17.46 -11.40 -10.25
CA ALA A 172 -16.51 -12.21 -11.02
C ALA A 172 -17.04 -12.54 -12.42
N ASN A 173 -18.33 -12.87 -12.53
CA ASN A 173 -18.97 -13.14 -13.81
C ASN A 173 -19.09 -11.90 -14.70
N MET A 174 -19.36 -10.74 -14.13
CA MET A 174 -19.40 -9.45 -14.85
C MET A 174 -18.05 -9.02 -15.40
N LEU A 175 -16.95 -9.31 -14.67
CA LEU A 175 -15.58 -8.98 -15.10
C LEU A 175 -15.07 -9.95 -16.20
N LYS A 176 -15.51 -11.21 -16.22
CA LYS A 176 -15.02 -12.23 -17.15
C LYS A 176 -14.98 -11.78 -18.62
N PRO A 177 -16.04 -11.18 -19.19
CA PRO A 177 -16.02 -10.76 -20.60
C PRO A 177 -14.97 -9.67 -20.89
N GLY A 178 -14.75 -8.73 -19.96
CA GLY A 178 -13.73 -7.68 -20.11
C GLY A 178 -12.30 -8.22 -19.98
N LEU A 179 -12.10 -9.19 -19.07
CA LEU A 179 -10.82 -9.90 -18.92
C LEU A 179 -10.52 -10.78 -20.14
N ASP A 180 -11.54 -11.43 -20.73
CA ASP A 180 -11.38 -12.29 -21.90
C ASP A 180 -10.95 -11.52 -23.16
N ARG A 181 -11.43 -10.30 -23.31
CA ARG A 181 -11.05 -9.45 -24.45
C ARG A 181 -9.79 -8.64 -24.19
N GLY A 182 -9.24 -8.69 -22.96
CA GLY A 182 -8.11 -7.85 -22.56
C GLY A 182 -8.46 -6.38 -22.37
N ASP A 183 -9.75 -6.03 -22.36
CA ASP A 183 -10.22 -4.65 -22.10
C ASP A 183 -9.94 -4.25 -20.64
N ILE A 184 -9.95 -5.21 -19.72
CA ILE A 184 -9.69 -5.02 -18.30
C ILE A 184 -8.40 -5.78 -17.94
N LYS A 185 -7.42 -5.07 -17.37
CA LYS A 185 -6.23 -5.66 -16.77
C LYS A 185 -6.34 -5.62 -15.24
N MET A 186 -5.91 -6.69 -14.59
CA MET A 186 -5.98 -6.79 -13.14
C MET A 186 -4.70 -7.30 -12.50
N ILE A 187 -4.51 -6.92 -11.26
CA ILE A 187 -3.63 -7.58 -10.31
C ILE A 187 -4.51 -8.06 -9.15
N GLY A 188 -4.53 -9.35 -8.89
CA GLY A 188 -5.16 -9.92 -7.70
C GLY A 188 -4.11 -10.31 -6.67
N ALA A 189 -4.45 -10.25 -5.38
CA ALA A 189 -3.61 -10.78 -4.31
C ALA A 189 -4.43 -11.72 -3.43
N THR A 190 -3.81 -12.81 -2.97
CA THR A 190 -4.45 -13.79 -2.08
C THR A 190 -3.39 -14.60 -1.31
N THR A 191 -3.80 -15.36 -0.30
CA THR A 191 -2.91 -16.32 0.37
C THR A 191 -2.87 -17.67 -0.37
N TYR A 192 -1.93 -18.55 0.00
CA TYR A 192 -1.88 -19.90 -0.56
C TYR A 192 -3.13 -20.72 -0.20
N GLU A 193 -3.56 -20.63 1.05
CA GLU A 193 -4.72 -21.33 1.59
C GLU A 193 -5.99 -20.93 0.85
N GLU A 194 -6.19 -19.65 0.62
CA GLU A 194 -7.35 -19.11 -0.11
C GLU A 194 -7.28 -19.41 -1.61
N TYR A 195 -6.07 -19.38 -2.18
CA TYR A 195 -5.84 -19.78 -3.56
C TYR A 195 -6.28 -21.23 -3.79
N GLU A 196 -5.86 -22.16 -2.93
CA GLU A 196 -6.22 -23.57 -3.01
C GLU A 196 -7.72 -23.83 -2.72
N ALA A 197 -8.24 -23.14 -1.70
CA ALA A 197 -9.62 -23.34 -1.28
C ALA A 197 -10.65 -22.83 -2.29
N TYR A 198 -10.39 -21.68 -2.93
CA TYR A 198 -11.38 -20.94 -3.71
C TYR A 198 -10.98 -20.77 -5.18
N ILE A 199 -9.76 -20.29 -5.47
CA ILE A 199 -9.38 -19.87 -6.83
C ILE A 199 -9.11 -21.08 -7.73
N LEU A 200 -8.42 -22.11 -7.24
CA LEU A 200 -8.14 -23.33 -8.03
C LEU A 200 -9.43 -24.03 -8.54
N ARG A 201 -10.54 -23.81 -7.87
CA ARG A 201 -11.83 -24.42 -8.24
C ARG A 201 -12.54 -23.68 -9.37
N ASP A 202 -12.21 -22.42 -9.63
CA ASP A 202 -12.76 -21.64 -10.73
C ASP A 202 -11.81 -21.64 -11.94
N ARG A 203 -11.93 -22.68 -12.78
CA ARG A 203 -11.11 -22.82 -13.99
C ARG A 203 -11.25 -21.64 -14.96
N ALA A 204 -12.43 -21.00 -14.99
CA ALA A 204 -12.68 -19.86 -15.86
C ALA A 204 -11.92 -18.62 -15.38
N PHE A 205 -11.81 -18.42 -14.08
CA PHE A 205 -10.98 -17.37 -13.49
C PHE A 205 -9.49 -17.65 -13.72
N LEU A 206 -9.02 -18.88 -13.44
CA LEU A 206 -7.61 -19.28 -13.60
C LEU A 206 -7.06 -19.08 -15.00
N ARG A 207 -7.87 -19.27 -16.05
CA ARG A 207 -7.41 -19.08 -17.44
C ARG A 207 -6.96 -17.64 -17.73
N ARG A 208 -7.41 -16.67 -16.94
CA ARG A 208 -7.16 -15.25 -17.12
C ARG A 208 -6.01 -14.72 -16.28
N PHE A 209 -5.62 -15.49 -15.27
CA PHE A 209 -4.58 -15.08 -14.33
C PHE A 209 -3.34 -15.96 -14.44
N LEU A 210 -2.18 -15.31 -14.45
CA LEU A 210 -0.90 -15.97 -14.28
C LEU A 210 -0.38 -15.70 -12.88
N LYS A 211 0.02 -16.77 -12.19
CA LYS A 211 0.45 -16.72 -10.80
C LYS A 211 1.87 -16.18 -10.69
N VAL A 212 2.08 -15.30 -9.72
CA VAL A 212 3.39 -14.88 -9.19
C VAL A 212 3.47 -15.35 -7.74
N ASP A 213 4.37 -16.28 -7.47
CA ASP A 213 4.57 -16.83 -6.13
C ASP A 213 5.47 -15.91 -5.31
N LEU A 214 5.02 -15.55 -4.10
CA LEU A 214 5.78 -14.74 -3.17
C LEU A 214 6.25 -15.57 -1.99
N ALA A 215 7.55 -15.81 -1.95
CA ALA A 215 8.19 -16.41 -0.78
C ALA A 215 8.40 -15.38 0.34
N GLU A 216 8.53 -15.88 1.57
CA GLU A 216 9.02 -15.09 2.70
C GLU A 216 10.44 -14.60 2.40
N THR A 217 10.79 -13.39 2.81
CA THR A 217 12.14 -12.83 2.63
C THR A 217 13.12 -13.50 3.59
N ASP A 218 14.38 -13.63 3.18
CA ASP A 218 15.46 -14.01 4.07
C ASP A 218 15.85 -12.89 5.05
N GLU A 219 16.75 -13.18 6.00
CA GLU A 219 17.18 -12.21 7.01
C GLU A 219 17.81 -10.95 6.42
N ASP A 220 18.70 -11.09 5.43
CA ASP A 220 19.40 -9.96 4.83
C ASP A 220 18.44 -9.08 4.03
N GLN A 221 17.52 -9.67 3.30
CA GLN A 221 16.48 -8.95 2.58
C GLN A 221 15.50 -8.28 3.55
N CYS A 222 15.09 -8.95 4.62
CA CYS A 222 14.25 -8.39 5.66
C CYS A 222 14.92 -7.15 6.31
N LYS A 223 16.21 -7.25 6.66
CA LYS A 223 17.00 -6.12 7.18
C LYS A 223 17.03 -4.93 6.20
N LYS A 224 17.25 -5.19 4.90
CA LYS A 224 17.19 -4.13 3.87
C LYS A 224 15.82 -3.46 3.79
N ILE A 225 14.76 -4.26 3.93
CA ILE A 225 13.39 -3.73 3.97
C ILE A 225 13.19 -2.83 5.19
N LEU A 226 13.67 -3.21 6.37
CA LEU A 226 13.61 -2.37 7.58
C LEU A 226 14.34 -1.04 7.35
N LEU A 227 15.58 -1.09 6.84
CA LEU A 227 16.40 0.10 6.53
C LEU A 227 15.74 1.03 5.50
N GLY A 228 15.06 0.51 4.51
CA GLY A 228 14.38 1.34 3.51
C GLY A 228 12.97 1.79 3.91
N THR A 229 12.39 1.18 4.97
CA THR A 229 11.01 1.47 5.39
C THR A 229 10.95 2.43 6.57
N TYR A 230 11.94 2.46 7.49
CA TYR A 230 11.88 3.32 8.67
C TYR A 230 11.67 4.82 8.36
N PRO A 231 12.13 5.41 7.21
CA PRO A 231 11.83 6.81 6.91
C PRO A 231 10.33 7.10 6.73
N LYS A 232 9.53 6.08 6.38
CA LYS A 232 8.06 6.20 6.37
C LYS A 232 7.52 6.39 7.80
N TYR A 233 8.11 5.69 8.78
CA TYR A 233 7.72 5.83 10.18
C TYR A 233 8.12 7.20 10.73
N GLU A 234 9.33 7.70 10.40
CA GLU A 234 9.73 9.06 10.73
C GLU A 234 8.72 10.10 10.22
N LYS A 235 8.34 10.00 8.93
CA LYS A 235 7.36 10.91 8.35
C LYS A 235 5.99 10.81 9.01
N ARG A 236 5.56 9.60 9.37
CA ARG A 236 4.24 9.33 9.95
C ARG A 236 4.13 9.78 11.40
N THR A 237 5.18 9.57 12.18
CA THR A 237 5.17 9.86 13.63
C THR A 237 5.76 11.22 13.99
N GLY A 238 6.53 11.84 13.08
CA GLY A 238 7.31 13.04 13.35
C GLY A 238 8.59 12.78 14.16
N VAL A 239 8.83 11.53 14.58
CA VAL A 239 9.98 11.13 15.41
C VAL A 239 11.14 10.70 14.51
N LYS A 240 12.39 11.04 14.86
CA LYS A 240 13.60 10.71 14.10
C LYS A 240 14.35 9.52 14.68
N LEU A 241 15.07 8.79 13.82
CA LEU A 241 16.02 7.75 14.19
C LEU A 241 17.44 8.24 13.93
N GLU A 242 18.04 8.91 14.90
CA GLU A 242 19.31 9.67 14.74
C GLU A 242 20.58 8.84 15.04
N TYR A 243 20.50 7.54 14.95
CA TYR A 243 21.68 6.68 15.06
C TYR A 243 22.52 6.67 13.78
N THR A 244 23.80 6.30 13.91
CA THR A 244 24.66 6.03 12.76
C THR A 244 24.09 4.87 11.93
N ASP A 245 24.40 4.82 10.64
CA ASP A 245 23.90 3.74 9.77
C ASP A 245 24.36 2.36 10.23
N TYR A 246 25.60 2.26 10.76
CA TYR A 246 26.10 1.04 11.38
C TYR A 246 25.22 0.58 12.57
N LEU A 247 24.82 1.51 13.44
CA LEU A 247 24.00 1.19 14.59
C LEU A 247 22.56 0.83 14.19
N LYS A 248 21.97 1.56 13.22
CA LYS A 248 20.67 1.21 12.63
C LYS A 248 20.68 -0.21 12.08
N GLU A 249 21.74 -0.54 11.32
CA GLU A 249 21.89 -1.88 10.75
C GLU A 249 22.02 -2.95 11.84
N LYS A 250 22.78 -2.68 12.91
CA LYS A 250 22.95 -3.57 14.06
C LYS A 250 21.62 -3.81 14.80
N ILE A 251 20.84 -2.74 15.05
CA ILE A 251 19.51 -2.83 15.69
C ILE A 251 18.56 -3.66 14.82
N PHE A 252 18.46 -3.34 13.53
CA PHE A 252 17.52 -4.03 12.65
C PHE A 252 17.90 -5.49 12.41
N ARG A 253 19.19 -5.80 12.31
CA ARG A 253 19.67 -7.18 12.29
C ARG A 253 19.27 -7.94 13.57
N PHE A 254 19.40 -7.32 14.72
CA PHE A 254 18.95 -7.91 15.98
C PHE A 254 17.44 -8.19 15.96
N ILE A 255 16.62 -7.23 15.52
CA ILE A 255 15.15 -7.40 15.43
C ILE A 255 14.77 -8.53 14.48
N VAL A 256 15.44 -8.64 13.33
CA VAL A 256 15.22 -9.75 12.39
C VAL A 256 15.57 -11.08 13.08
N GLN A 257 16.76 -11.21 13.67
CA GLN A 257 17.19 -12.43 14.32
C GLN A 257 16.35 -12.85 15.53
N MET A 258 15.83 -11.90 16.31
CA MET A 258 14.94 -12.23 17.42
C MET A 258 13.56 -12.72 16.97
N THR A 259 13.18 -12.38 15.74
CA THR A 259 11.92 -12.80 15.12
C THR A 259 12.12 -13.92 14.08
N ASP A 260 13.17 -14.69 14.18
CA ASP A 260 13.42 -15.89 13.38
C ASP A 260 12.24 -16.88 13.47
N GLU A 261 12.05 -17.68 12.43
CA GLU A 261 10.93 -18.61 12.30
C GLU A 261 10.79 -19.54 13.52
N TYR A 262 11.89 -20.04 14.07
CA TYR A 262 11.89 -20.95 15.23
C TYR A 262 11.56 -20.26 16.58
N LYS A 263 11.56 -18.93 16.62
CA LYS A 263 11.26 -18.14 17.81
C LYS A 263 9.87 -17.54 17.76
N ARG A 264 9.26 -17.49 16.58
CA ARG A 264 7.92 -16.90 16.37
C ARG A 264 6.82 -17.84 16.83
N ILE A 265 5.76 -17.28 17.37
CA ILE A 265 4.55 -18.02 17.70
C ILE A 265 3.89 -18.44 16.38
N TYR A 266 3.83 -19.75 16.14
CA TYR A 266 3.37 -20.34 14.87
C TYR A 266 1.91 -19.98 14.56
N GLU A 267 1.06 -19.99 15.57
CA GLU A 267 -0.39 -19.78 15.47
C GLU A 267 -0.75 -18.37 15.01
N ILE A 268 0.12 -17.39 15.25
CA ILE A 268 -0.11 -16.00 14.81
C ILE A 268 0.09 -15.83 13.30
N GLY A 269 0.80 -16.77 12.67
CA GLY A 269 1.00 -16.77 11.21
C GLY A 269 1.87 -15.64 10.66
N ASN A 270 2.45 -14.80 11.51
CA ASN A 270 3.28 -13.66 11.10
C ASN A 270 4.56 -14.10 10.38
N ARG A 271 4.92 -13.39 9.33
CA ARG A 271 6.05 -13.69 8.45
C ARG A 271 6.93 -12.45 8.22
N TYR A 272 8.16 -12.68 7.78
CA TYR A 272 8.99 -11.58 7.28
C TYR A 272 8.37 -10.96 6.03
N PRO A 273 8.44 -9.62 5.87
CA PRO A 273 9.06 -8.66 6.81
C PRO A 273 8.12 -8.13 7.91
N ASP A 274 6.83 -8.48 7.87
CA ASP A 274 5.77 -7.86 8.69
C ASP A 274 6.06 -7.93 10.20
N VAL A 275 6.48 -9.11 10.68
CA VAL A 275 6.77 -9.31 12.10
C VAL A 275 7.88 -8.37 12.60
N ALA A 276 8.94 -8.20 11.82
CA ALA A 276 10.06 -7.32 12.19
C ALA A 276 9.67 -5.83 12.05
N LEU A 277 8.94 -5.47 11.00
CA LEU A 277 8.41 -4.12 10.80
C LEU A 277 7.50 -3.68 11.95
N THR A 278 6.69 -4.59 12.48
CA THR A 278 5.80 -4.32 13.62
C THR A 278 6.56 -3.89 14.87
N ILE A 279 7.70 -4.54 15.17
CA ILE A 279 8.53 -4.18 16.34
C ILE A 279 9.18 -2.80 16.12
N VAL A 280 9.73 -2.54 14.92
CA VAL A 280 10.31 -1.23 14.60
C VAL A 280 9.24 -0.14 14.71
N MET A 281 8.07 -0.34 14.10
CA MET A 281 6.96 0.61 14.17
C MET A 281 6.51 0.86 15.62
N SER A 282 6.50 -0.17 16.47
CA SER A 282 6.17 -0.05 17.88
C SER A 282 7.16 0.86 18.63
N ALA A 283 8.46 0.78 18.32
CA ALA A 283 9.46 1.68 18.91
C ALA A 283 9.21 3.15 18.54
N PHE A 284 8.89 3.44 17.27
CA PHE A 284 8.50 4.79 16.83
C PHE A 284 7.22 5.28 17.50
N SER A 285 6.23 4.40 17.61
CA SER A 285 4.94 4.73 18.27
C SER A 285 5.12 5.03 19.75
N LEU A 286 5.99 4.29 20.44
CA LEU A 286 6.33 4.53 21.85
C LEU A 286 7.04 5.88 22.02
N ALA A 287 8.01 6.20 21.16
CA ALA A 287 8.68 7.49 21.19
C ALA A 287 7.68 8.65 20.98
N SER A 288 6.78 8.50 20.00
CA SER A 288 5.71 9.49 19.76
C SER A 288 4.77 9.64 20.94
N TYR A 289 4.39 8.53 21.58
CA TYR A 289 3.53 8.53 22.78
C TYR A 289 4.21 9.23 23.98
N GLU A 290 5.53 9.06 24.12
CA GLU A 290 6.32 9.71 25.18
C GLU A 290 6.71 11.17 24.82
N ASN A 291 6.23 11.71 23.66
CA ASN A 291 6.58 13.01 23.12
C ASN A 291 8.11 13.20 22.93
N SER A 292 8.83 12.11 22.68
CA SER A 292 10.25 12.15 22.35
C SER A 292 10.46 12.56 20.90
N PRO A 293 11.35 13.50 20.58
CA PRO A 293 11.67 13.86 19.20
C PRO A 293 12.45 12.75 18.46
N VAL A 294 13.07 11.83 19.21
CA VAL A 294 13.93 10.77 18.67
C VAL A 294 13.57 9.41 19.25
N VAL A 295 13.76 8.37 18.43
CA VAL A 295 13.71 6.97 18.91
C VAL A 295 15.03 6.64 19.59
N THR A 296 14.98 6.15 20.83
CA THR A 296 16.13 5.74 21.63
C THR A 296 16.15 4.23 21.86
N MET A 297 17.24 3.71 22.42
CA MET A 297 17.33 2.28 22.81
C MET A 297 16.27 1.89 23.81
N LYS A 298 15.82 2.81 24.69
CA LYS A 298 14.71 2.60 25.59
C LYS A 298 13.42 2.23 24.84
N HIS A 299 13.11 2.89 23.73
CA HIS A 299 11.92 2.62 22.94
C HIS A 299 11.99 1.25 22.24
N PHE A 300 13.16 0.89 21.69
CA PHE A 300 13.37 -0.46 21.14
C PHE A 300 13.25 -1.53 22.21
N TYR A 301 13.87 -1.32 23.37
CA TYR A 301 13.75 -2.24 24.50
C TYR A 301 12.30 -2.46 24.92
N LYS A 302 11.52 -1.39 25.10
CA LYS A 302 10.09 -1.47 25.41
C LYS A 302 9.29 -2.20 24.33
N ALA A 303 9.56 -1.94 23.07
CA ALA A 303 8.91 -2.62 21.94
C ALA A 303 9.19 -4.12 21.95
N ILE A 304 10.44 -4.52 22.25
CA ILE A 304 10.86 -5.91 22.37
C ILE A 304 10.16 -6.59 23.55
N CYS A 305 10.13 -5.96 24.73
CA CYS A 305 9.47 -6.51 25.91
C CYS A 305 7.95 -6.70 25.70
N ARG A 306 7.31 -5.78 24.98
CA ARG A 306 5.85 -5.80 24.73
C ARG A 306 5.42 -6.68 23.57
N THR A 307 6.36 -7.15 22.74
CA THR A 307 5.98 -7.97 21.59
C THR A 307 5.34 -9.29 22.01
N LYS A 308 4.30 -9.67 21.28
CA LYS A 308 3.57 -10.93 21.47
C LYS A 308 3.77 -11.91 20.31
N VAL A 309 4.72 -11.63 19.41
CA VAL A 309 4.93 -12.45 18.22
C VAL A 309 6.00 -13.52 18.41
N VAL A 310 6.73 -13.47 19.52
CA VAL A 310 7.81 -14.40 19.88
C VAL A 310 7.42 -15.17 21.13
N TYR A 311 7.75 -16.46 21.19
CA TYR A 311 7.52 -17.29 22.39
C TYR A 311 8.20 -16.69 23.62
N GLU A 312 7.55 -16.78 24.76
CA GLU A 312 7.98 -16.08 25.98
C GLU A 312 9.39 -16.48 26.44
N ASP A 313 9.70 -17.78 26.39
CA ASP A 313 11.03 -18.32 26.73
C ASP A 313 12.13 -17.81 25.77
N ALA A 314 11.83 -17.69 24.49
CA ALA A 314 12.73 -17.11 23.50
C ALA A 314 12.89 -15.60 23.74
N LYS A 315 11.81 -14.89 24.03
CA LYS A 315 11.81 -13.45 24.31
C LYS A 315 12.69 -13.10 25.51
N ILE A 316 12.62 -13.87 26.61
CA ILE A 316 13.48 -13.66 27.78
C ILE A 316 14.96 -13.75 27.40
N LYS A 317 15.36 -14.73 26.58
CA LYS A 317 16.74 -14.89 26.10
C LYS A 317 17.17 -13.73 25.19
N GLU A 318 16.27 -13.29 24.29
CA GLU A 318 16.57 -12.19 23.38
C GLU A 318 16.63 -10.83 24.10
N ILE A 319 15.87 -10.63 25.17
CA ILE A 319 15.99 -9.45 26.04
C ILE A 319 17.36 -9.42 26.72
N ALA A 320 17.83 -10.55 27.25
CA ALA A 320 19.17 -10.63 27.84
C ALA A 320 20.27 -10.35 26.81
N ARG A 321 20.12 -10.92 25.58
CA ARG A 321 21.03 -10.68 24.47
C ARG A 321 21.02 -9.21 24.01
N PHE A 322 19.85 -8.55 24.01
CA PHE A 322 19.72 -7.12 23.68
C PHE A 322 20.52 -6.27 24.68
N LYS A 323 20.35 -6.52 25.98
CA LYS A 323 21.04 -5.79 27.06
C LYS A 323 22.57 -5.91 26.90
N GLU A 324 23.06 -7.08 26.62
CA GLU A 324 24.52 -7.29 26.43
C GLU A 324 25.03 -6.66 25.13
N LEU A 325 24.33 -6.86 24.01
CA LEU A 325 24.76 -6.39 22.69
C LEU A 325 24.80 -4.86 22.58
N PHE A 326 23.90 -4.16 23.28
CA PHE A 326 23.74 -2.70 23.25
C PHE A 326 24.12 -2.04 24.57
N LYS A 327 24.86 -2.73 25.44
CA LYS A 327 25.25 -2.27 26.79
C LYS A 327 25.84 -0.86 26.80
N ASP A 328 26.80 -0.57 25.92
CA ASP A 328 27.49 0.72 25.89
C ASP A 328 26.52 1.86 25.58
N ILE A 329 25.63 1.67 24.60
CA ILE A 329 24.68 2.70 24.17
C ILE A 329 23.57 2.88 25.20
N LEU A 330 23.12 1.78 25.83
CA LEU A 330 22.18 1.85 26.94
C LEU A 330 22.73 2.66 28.11
N ALA A 331 24.05 2.52 28.38
CA ALA A 331 24.74 3.31 29.40
C ALA A 331 24.88 4.79 28.98
N GLU A 332 25.26 5.07 27.73
CA GLU A 332 25.33 6.43 27.20
C GLU A 332 23.99 7.18 27.26
N GLU A 333 22.90 6.48 26.96
CA GLU A 333 21.53 7.03 27.02
C GLU A 333 20.95 7.05 28.46
N ASN A 334 21.69 6.60 29.47
CA ASN A 334 21.22 6.46 30.86
C ASN A 334 19.90 5.72 30.99
N VAL A 335 19.72 4.63 30.23
CA VAL A 335 18.49 3.85 30.24
C VAL A 335 18.43 2.97 31.51
N ASP A 336 17.54 3.30 32.43
CA ASP A 336 17.23 2.40 33.55
C ASP A 336 16.35 1.25 33.06
N LEU A 337 16.89 0.04 33.15
CA LEU A 337 16.23 -1.20 32.70
C LEU A 337 15.47 -1.91 33.83
N ASN A 338 15.49 -1.37 35.05
CA ASN A 338 14.85 -1.96 36.23
C ASN A 338 13.42 -1.40 36.44
N ASP A 339 13.11 -0.25 35.86
CA ASP A 339 11.80 0.42 35.98
C ASP A 339 10.78 0.02 34.91
N MET A 340 10.93 -1.17 34.26
CA MET A 340 10.07 -1.54 33.13
C MET A 340 9.53 -2.95 33.21
#